data_446eceb25f1847bcf25d347b1ac545d6
#
_entry.id   446eceb25f1847bcf25d347b1ac545d6
#
_cell.length_a   1.000
_cell.length_b   1.000
_cell.length_c   1.000
_cell.angle_alpha   90.00
_cell.angle_beta   90.00
_cell.angle_gamma   90.00
#
_symmetry.space_group_name_H-M   'P 1'
#
loop_
_entity.id
_entity.type
_entity.pdbx_description
1 polymer ?
#
loop_
_entity_poly.entity_id
_entity_poly.type
_entity_poly.pdbx_seq_one_letter_code
_entity_poly.pdbx_strand_id
1 'polypeptide(L)'
;SCCVTAGPRASACAVVGGLYWPAMRYTLRRILSLILTPNQAWDEIAREPASVDLLIRRYIVPLALLAPVATVIGMETFDGRWSPAHGYLVPQEAIWSAGATTLFASIISIFVLAGIFVLIAPMYGSSRHYPSALKVATYGAVPVLVAGALLILPVMVMISVVALCHTLYLYWIGVRRVLDVPEEARTEFIGISLTMLGGLSSIIGAALSSAGLF
;
A
#
# COMPACT_ATOMS: atom_id res chain seq x y z
N SER A 1 -46.17 18.22 -22.92
CA SER A 1 -46.73 17.50 -21.78
C SER A 1 -46.34 16.02 -21.86
N CYS A 2 -45.24 15.62 -21.33
CA CYS A 2 -44.95 14.21 -20.97
C CYS A 2 -43.90 14.24 -19.86
N CYS A 3 -44.35 14.32 -18.59
CA CYS A 3 -43.58 13.96 -17.42
C CYS A 3 -43.52 12.41 -17.39
N VAL A 4 -42.37 11.82 -17.79
CA VAL A 4 -42.06 10.43 -17.49
C VAL A 4 -41.48 10.41 -16.09
N THR A 5 -42.20 9.85 -15.16
CA THR A 5 -41.79 9.61 -13.77
C THR A 5 -40.62 8.67 -13.72
N ALA A 6 -39.38 9.19 -13.62
CA ALA A 6 -38.22 8.41 -13.30
C ALA A 6 -38.30 8.00 -11.82
N GLY A 7 -38.41 6.67 -11.55
CA GLY A 7 -38.54 6.14 -10.21
C GLY A 7 -37.27 6.38 -9.36
N PRO A 8 -37.36 6.30 -8.02
CA PRO A 8 -36.30 6.69 -7.08
C PRO A 8 -35.00 5.88 -7.19
N ARG A 9 -34.97 4.77 -7.92
CA ARG A 9 -33.75 3.96 -8.14
C ARG A 9 -32.81 4.48 -9.23
N ALA A 10 -33.33 5.21 -10.22
CA ALA A 10 -32.51 5.80 -11.30
C ALA A 10 -31.69 7.01 -10.80
N SER A 11 -32.25 7.81 -9.89
CA SER A 11 -31.58 8.95 -9.29
C SER A 11 -30.43 8.54 -8.33
N ALA A 12 -30.58 7.42 -7.61
CA ALA A 12 -29.54 6.91 -6.71
C ALA A 12 -28.29 6.41 -7.48
N CYS A 13 -28.49 5.72 -8.61
CA CYS A 13 -27.36 5.27 -9.45
C CYS A 13 -26.61 6.43 -10.13
N ALA A 14 -27.30 7.46 -10.56
CA ALA A 14 -26.68 8.65 -11.17
C ALA A 14 -25.89 9.48 -10.14
N VAL A 15 -26.36 9.57 -8.90
CA VAL A 15 -25.67 10.28 -7.81
C VAL A 15 -24.41 9.50 -7.37
N VAL A 16 -24.49 8.18 -7.25
CA VAL A 16 -23.33 7.35 -6.86
C VAL A 16 -22.27 7.36 -7.97
N GLY A 17 -22.65 7.23 -9.24
CA GLY A 17 -21.70 7.28 -10.36
C GLY A 17 -21.03 8.66 -10.52
N GLY A 18 -21.77 9.75 -10.31
CA GLY A 18 -21.25 11.11 -10.42
C GLY A 18 -20.26 11.51 -9.32
N LEU A 19 -20.40 10.95 -8.11
CA LEU A 19 -19.47 11.21 -7.00
C LEU A 19 -18.19 10.35 -7.06
N TYR A 20 -18.27 9.13 -7.60
CA TYR A 20 -17.11 8.21 -7.67
C TYR A 20 -16.07 8.65 -8.71
N TRP A 21 -16.51 9.17 -9.86
CA TRP A 21 -15.62 9.53 -10.96
C TRP A 21 -14.62 10.66 -10.63
N PRO A 22 -15.03 11.80 -10.06
CA PRO A 22 -14.07 12.83 -9.66
C PRO A 22 -13.14 12.40 -8.52
N ALA A 23 -13.64 11.57 -7.58
CA ALA A 23 -12.84 11.04 -6.50
C ALA A 23 -11.74 10.10 -6.99
N MET A 24 -12.03 9.21 -7.94
CA MET A 24 -11.07 8.30 -8.54
C MET A 24 -9.99 9.04 -9.36
N ARG A 25 -10.39 10.04 -10.14
CA ARG A 25 -9.44 10.89 -10.89
C ARG A 25 -8.48 11.64 -9.97
N TYR A 26 -8.96 12.13 -8.84
CA TYR A 26 -8.11 12.79 -7.84
C TYR A 26 -7.10 11.80 -7.24
N THR A 27 -7.53 10.58 -6.89
CA THR A 27 -6.65 9.55 -6.34
C THR A 27 -5.56 9.14 -7.33
N LEU A 28 -5.93 8.90 -8.60
CA LEU A 28 -4.98 8.56 -9.66
C LEU A 28 -3.98 9.71 -9.91
N ARG A 29 -4.45 10.95 -9.95
CA ARG A 29 -3.58 12.12 -10.08
C ARG A 29 -2.60 12.21 -8.92
N ARG A 30 -3.03 11.94 -7.69
CA ARG A 30 -2.18 11.94 -6.49
C ARG A 30 -1.12 10.83 -6.57
N ILE A 31 -1.50 9.62 -6.98
CA ILE A 31 -0.57 8.50 -7.18
C ILE A 31 0.49 8.87 -8.23
N LEU A 32 0.08 9.42 -9.37
CA LEU A 32 0.99 9.85 -10.43
C LEU A 32 1.90 10.99 -9.96
N SER A 33 1.40 11.96 -9.20
CA SER A 33 2.23 13.05 -8.67
C SER A 33 3.27 12.56 -7.67
N LEU A 34 2.96 11.54 -6.85
CA LEU A 34 3.92 10.92 -5.94
C LEU A 34 5.05 10.21 -6.69
N ILE A 35 4.75 9.62 -7.84
CA ILE A 35 5.74 8.91 -8.65
C ILE A 35 6.59 9.90 -9.49
N LEU A 36 5.96 10.91 -10.10
CA LEU A 36 6.61 11.80 -11.07
C LEU A 36 7.18 13.09 -10.43
N THR A 37 6.48 13.66 -9.45
CA THR A 37 6.85 14.93 -8.80
C THR A 37 6.74 14.84 -7.28
N PRO A 38 7.55 13.96 -6.64
CA PRO A 38 7.39 13.61 -5.23
C PRO A 38 7.51 14.81 -4.28
N ASN A 39 8.41 15.74 -4.56
CA ASN A 39 8.60 16.91 -3.69
C ASN A 39 7.34 17.79 -3.59
N GLN A 40 6.69 18.08 -4.73
CA GLN A 40 5.48 18.88 -4.75
C GLN A 40 4.30 18.13 -4.12
N ALA A 41 4.20 16.83 -4.41
CA ALA A 41 3.16 15.97 -3.84
C ALA A 41 3.24 15.93 -2.30
N TRP A 42 4.44 15.81 -1.73
CA TRP A 42 4.62 15.81 -0.28
C TRP A 42 4.36 17.18 0.37
N ASP A 43 4.64 18.31 -0.32
CA ASP A 43 4.28 19.64 0.17
C ASP A 43 2.77 19.83 0.30
N GLU A 44 2.00 19.29 -0.64
CA GLU A 44 0.54 19.31 -0.57
C GLU A 44 0.03 18.35 0.51
N ILE A 45 0.56 17.11 0.57
CA ILE A 45 0.19 16.11 1.56
C ILE A 45 0.45 16.61 2.99
N ALA A 46 1.55 17.30 3.23
CA ALA A 46 1.89 17.84 4.55
C ALA A 46 0.84 18.83 5.05
N ARG A 47 0.28 19.66 4.16
CA ARG A 47 -0.73 20.67 4.49
C ARG A 47 -2.14 20.11 4.69
N GLU A 48 -2.43 18.92 4.15
CA GLU A 48 -3.74 18.29 4.27
C GLU A 48 -3.95 17.74 5.69
N PRO A 49 -5.16 17.82 6.26
CA PRO A 49 -5.45 17.16 7.54
C PRO A 49 -5.33 15.64 7.40
N ALA A 50 -4.75 14.99 8.41
CA ALA A 50 -4.61 13.54 8.41
C ALA A 50 -5.93 12.87 8.83
N SER A 51 -6.66 12.30 7.87
CA SER A 51 -7.87 11.52 8.12
C SER A 51 -7.61 10.03 7.89
N VAL A 52 -7.64 9.26 8.97
CA VAL A 52 -7.38 7.79 8.95
C VAL A 52 -8.39 7.07 8.06
N ASP A 53 -9.68 7.39 8.20
CA ASP A 53 -10.76 6.77 7.41
C ASP A 53 -10.59 7.01 5.90
N LEU A 54 -10.24 8.23 5.51
CA LEU A 54 -9.99 8.57 4.12
C LEU A 54 -8.77 7.82 3.56
N LEU A 55 -7.68 7.72 4.34
CA LEU A 55 -6.49 6.97 3.94
C LEU A 55 -6.81 5.49 3.73
N ILE A 56 -7.56 4.87 4.64
CA ILE A 56 -7.94 3.46 4.53
C ILE A 56 -8.78 3.22 3.28
N ARG A 57 -9.91 3.91 3.13
CA ARG A 57 -10.87 3.64 2.06
C ARG A 57 -10.38 4.03 0.68
N ARG A 58 -9.58 5.08 0.58
CA ARG A 58 -9.20 5.67 -0.69
C ARG A 58 -7.83 5.24 -1.20
N TYR A 59 -6.93 4.87 -0.30
CA TYR A 59 -5.55 4.51 -0.67
C TYR A 59 -5.17 3.10 -0.21
N ILE A 60 -5.25 2.78 1.09
CA ILE A 60 -4.73 1.53 1.62
C ILE A 60 -5.45 0.33 1.00
N VAL A 61 -6.77 0.26 1.12
CA VAL A 61 -7.54 -0.89 0.63
C VAL A 61 -7.42 -1.08 -0.88
N PRO A 62 -7.67 -0.07 -1.74
CA PRO A 62 -7.60 -0.29 -3.19
C PRO A 62 -6.19 -0.59 -3.69
N LEU A 63 -5.16 0.01 -3.11
CA LEU A 63 -3.78 -0.26 -3.52
C LEU A 63 -3.27 -1.61 -3.01
N ALA A 64 -3.63 -2.00 -1.79
CA ALA A 64 -3.27 -3.32 -1.24
C ALA A 64 -3.91 -4.48 -2.00
N LEU A 65 -5.03 -4.27 -2.69
CA LEU A 65 -5.67 -5.28 -3.55
C LEU A 65 -4.91 -5.54 -4.86
N LEU A 66 -4.05 -4.64 -5.32
CA LEU A 66 -3.39 -4.78 -6.62
C LEU A 66 -2.49 -6.01 -6.68
N ALA A 67 -1.62 -6.20 -5.70
CA ALA A 67 -0.66 -7.31 -5.69
C ALA A 67 -1.35 -8.69 -5.60
N PRO A 68 -2.26 -8.96 -4.64
CA PRO A 68 -2.92 -10.27 -4.55
C PRO A 68 -3.79 -10.59 -5.77
N VAL A 69 -4.52 -9.61 -6.31
CA VAL A 69 -5.31 -9.80 -7.53
C VAL A 69 -4.39 -10.11 -8.73
N ALA A 70 -3.31 -9.37 -8.88
CA ALA A 70 -2.33 -9.59 -9.93
C ALA A 70 -1.67 -10.98 -9.81
N THR A 71 -1.32 -11.40 -8.60
CA THR A 71 -0.72 -12.72 -8.33
C THR A 71 -1.68 -13.85 -8.70
N VAL A 72 -2.95 -13.77 -8.24
CA VAL A 72 -3.95 -14.80 -8.56
C VAL A 72 -4.17 -14.89 -10.06
N ILE A 73 -4.39 -13.75 -10.75
CA ILE A 73 -4.56 -13.73 -12.21
C ILE A 73 -3.32 -14.27 -12.93
N GLY A 74 -2.12 -13.86 -12.48
CA GLY A 74 -0.86 -14.30 -13.06
C GLY A 74 -0.67 -15.82 -12.96
N MET A 75 -0.93 -16.39 -11.78
CA MET A 75 -0.82 -17.83 -11.55
C MET A 75 -1.87 -18.65 -12.30
N GLU A 76 -3.06 -18.11 -12.52
CA GLU A 76 -4.11 -18.79 -13.28
C GLU A 76 -3.90 -18.73 -14.81
N THR A 77 -3.33 -17.62 -15.32
CA THR A 77 -3.27 -17.39 -16.77
C THR A 77 -1.96 -17.79 -17.43
N PHE A 78 -0.85 -17.76 -16.70
CA PHE A 78 0.51 -17.96 -17.26
C PHE A 78 1.21 -19.22 -16.76
N ASP A 79 0.45 -20.28 -16.48
CA ASP A 79 0.97 -21.57 -15.94
C ASP A 79 1.88 -21.40 -14.72
N GLY A 80 1.74 -20.27 -13.99
CA GLY A 80 2.47 -19.98 -12.76
C GLY A 80 2.18 -20.95 -11.62
N ARG A 81 1.23 -21.86 -11.81
CA ARG A 81 0.90 -22.95 -10.88
C ARG A 81 1.97 -24.03 -10.81
N TRP A 82 2.84 -24.14 -11.82
CA TRP A 82 3.93 -25.10 -11.80
C TRP A 82 5.12 -24.53 -11.02
N SER A 83 5.53 -25.22 -9.97
CA SER A 83 6.68 -24.85 -9.15
C SER A 83 7.91 -25.65 -9.57
N PRO A 84 8.90 -25.04 -10.24
CA PRO A 84 10.13 -25.76 -10.61
C PRO A 84 10.94 -26.21 -9.40
N ALA A 85 10.81 -25.54 -8.26
CA ALA A 85 11.50 -25.90 -7.03
C ALA A 85 10.97 -27.17 -6.39
N HIS A 86 9.68 -27.48 -6.58
CA HIS A 86 9.01 -28.62 -5.95
C HIS A 86 8.55 -29.70 -6.93
N GLY A 87 8.60 -29.41 -8.24
CA GLY A 87 8.21 -30.36 -9.30
C GLY A 87 6.73 -30.74 -9.31
N TYR A 88 5.83 -29.93 -8.70
CA TYR A 88 4.41 -30.18 -8.67
C TYR A 88 3.60 -28.90 -9.01
N LEU A 89 2.34 -29.10 -9.39
CA LEU A 89 1.38 -28.04 -9.61
C LEU A 89 0.91 -27.46 -8.26
N VAL A 90 0.92 -26.16 -8.13
CA VAL A 90 0.39 -25.47 -6.94
C VAL A 90 -1.13 -25.69 -6.88
N PRO A 91 -1.68 -26.22 -5.77
CA PRO A 91 -3.12 -26.41 -5.62
C PRO A 91 -3.88 -25.07 -5.69
N GLN A 92 -5.10 -25.10 -6.23
CA GLN A 92 -5.97 -23.93 -6.31
C GLN A 92 -6.15 -23.23 -4.95
N GLU A 93 -6.33 -24.00 -3.92
CA GLU A 93 -6.51 -23.52 -2.54
C GLU A 93 -5.31 -22.71 -2.05
N ALA A 94 -4.09 -23.16 -2.41
CA ALA A 94 -2.86 -22.46 -2.05
C ALA A 94 -2.73 -21.11 -2.78
N ILE A 95 -3.24 -20.98 -4.01
CA ILE A 95 -3.24 -19.70 -4.75
C ILE A 95 -4.14 -18.68 -4.05
N TRP A 96 -5.36 -19.09 -3.69
CA TRP A 96 -6.30 -18.20 -2.99
C TRP A 96 -5.85 -17.84 -1.59
N SER A 97 -5.29 -18.81 -0.84
CA SER A 97 -4.73 -18.55 0.48
C SER A 97 -3.54 -17.59 0.43
N ALA A 98 -2.65 -17.75 -0.55
CA ALA A 98 -1.52 -16.84 -0.77
C ALA A 98 -2.00 -15.43 -1.13
N GLY A 99 -3.02 -15.29 -2.00
CA GLY A 99 -3.63 -14.02 -2.33
C GLY A 99 -4.23 -13.33 -1.10
N ALA A 100 -5.01 -14.05 -0.31
CA ALA A 100 -5.62 -13.53 0.91
C ALA A 100 -4.54 -13.10 1.92
N THR A 101 -3.54 -13.93 2.15
CA THR A 101 -2.42 -13.62 3.05
C THR A 101 -1.66 -12.38 2.61
N THR A 102 -1.36 -12.26 1.32
CA THR A 102 -0.68 -11.07 0.77
C THR A 102 -1.49 -9.80 0.99
N LEU A 103 -2.81 -9.87 0.82
CA LEU A 103 -3.71 -8.74 1.09
C LEU A 103 -3.63 -8.29 2.55
N PHE A 104 -3.86 -9.22 3.48
CA PHE A 104 -3.82 -8.90 4.91
C PHE A 104 -2.46 -8.44 5.36
N ALA A 105 -1.38 -9.09 4.91
CA ALA A 105 -0.01 -8.70 5.22
C ALA A 105 0.29 -7.28 4.72
N SER A 106 -0.14 -6.92 3.51
CA SER A 106 0.06 -5.58 2.94
C SER A 106 -0.66 -4.51 3.76
N ILE A 107 -1.90 -4.77 4.16
CA ILE A 107 -2.67 -3.83 4.99
C ILE A 107 -2.04 -3.70 6.37
N ILE A 108 -1.77 -4.82 7.03
CA ILE A 108 -1.22 -4.84 8.39
C ILE A 108 0.16 -4.17 8.42
N SER A 109 1.02 -4.41 7.44
CA SER A 109 2.37 -3.84 7.40
C SER A 109 2.36 -2.31 7.35
N ILE A 110 1.39 -1.69 6.68
CA ILE A 110 1.24 -0.22 6.66
C ILE A 110 0.89 0.31 8.04
N PHE A 111 -0.05 -0.33 8.74
CA PHE A 111 -0.44 0.08 10.10
C PHE A 111 0.68 -0.16 11.12
N VAL A 112 1.38 -1.29 11.00
CA VAL A 112 2.53 -1.63 11.85
C VAL A 112 3.67 -0.63 11.62
N LEU A 113 3.98 -0.30 10.37
CA LEU A 113 4.99 0.70 10.05
C LEU A 113 4.65 2.07 10.63
N ALA A 114 3.38 2.50 10.52
CA ALA A 114 2.92 3.73 11.15
C ALA A 114 3.07 3.69 12.68
N GLY A 115 2.78 2.55 13.30
CA GLY A 115 2.99 2.32 14.74
C GLY A 115 4.47 2.41 15.13
N ILE A 116 5.35 1.81 14.34
CA ILE A 116 6.81 1.87 14.54
C ILE A 116 7.30 3.33 14.42
N PHE A 117 6.84 4.09 13.42
CA PHE A 117 7.18 5.51 13.29
C PHE A 117 6.80 6.29 14.55
N VAL A 118 5.61 6.08 15.09
CA VAL A 118 5.17 6.74 16.33
C VAL A 118 5.99 6.30 17.55
N LEU A 119 6.38 5.03 17.60
CA LEU A 119 7.14 4.46 18.71
C LEU A 119 8.54 5.08 18.82
N ILE A 120 9.22 5.22 17.68
CA ILE A 120 10.59 5.73 17.65
C ILE A 120 10.69 7.26 17.47
N ALA A 121 9.61 7.92 17.03
CA ALA A 121 9.57 9.37 16.78
C ALA A 121 10.15 10.22 17.94
N PRO A 122 9.85 9.94 19.21
CA PRO A 122 10.39 10.75 20.31
C PRO A 122 11.90 10.67 20.48
N MET A 123 12.54 9.59 20.05
CA MET A 123 14.00 9.43 20.11
C MET A 123 14.70 10.44 19.19
N TYR A 124 13.98 10.94 18.20
CA TYR A 124 14.46 11.88 17.18
C TYR A 124 13.80 13.27 17.29
N GLY A 125 13.17 13.58 18.43
CA GLY A 125 12.53 14.87 18.66
C GLY A 125 11.26 15.13 17.84
N SER A 126 10.68 14.09 17.23
CA SER A 126 9.46 14.17 16.42
C SER A 126 8.20 13.92 17.25
N SER A 127 7.04 14.34 16.72
CA SER A 127 5.76 14.22 17.40
C SER A 127 5.16 12.81 17.31
N ARG A 128 4.51 12.36 18.40
CA ARG A 128 3.78 11.08 18.44
C ARG A 128 2.36 11.18 17.85
N HIS A 129 2.23 11.62 16.62
CA HIS A 129 0.92 11.77 16.01
C HIS A 129 0.64 10.66 15.02
N TYR A 130 -0.10 9.61 15.45
CA TYR A 130 -0.37 8.41 14.63
C TYR A 130 -0.99 8.70 13.25
N PRO A 131 -2.00 9.58 13.08
CA PRO A 131 -2.52 9.89 11.76
C PRO A 131 -1.47 10.46 10.78
N SER A 132 -0.52 11.26 11.29
CA SER A 132 0.59 11.77 10.47
C SER A 132 1.57 10.67 10.08
N ALA A 133 1.90 9.77 10.99
CA ALA A 133 2.74 8.59 10.71
C ALA A 133 2.07 7.65 9.70
N LEU A 134 0.76 7.39 9.85
CA LEU A 134 -0.01 6.58 8.91
C LEU A 134 -0.05 7.23 7.52
N LYS A 135 -0.12 8.55 7.45
CA LYS A 135 -0.03 9.30 6.19
C LYS A 135 1.30 9.03 5.49
N VAL A 136 2.43 9.11 6.22
CA VAL A 136 3.76 8.81 5.66
C VAL A 136 3.86 7.35 5.22
N ALA A 137 3.44 6.41 6.07
CA ALA A 137 3.47 4.98 5.77
C ALA A 137 2.65 4.65 4.51
N THR A 138 1.44 5.21 4.37
CA THR A 138 0.54 4.96 3.24
C THR A 138 1.08 5.54 1.93
N TYR A 139 1.39 6.83 1.91
CA TYR A 139 1.83 7.49 0.67
C TYR A 139 3.23 7.06 0.24
N GLY A 140 4.11 6.77 1.20
CA GLY A 140 5.44 6.23 0.89
C GLY A 140 5.40 4.83 0.28
N ALA A 141 4.42 3.98 0.66
CA ALA A 141 4.24 2.64 0.10
C ALA A 141 3.61 2.62 -1.30
N VAL A 142 3.10 3.75 -1.82
CA VAL A 142 2.41 3.80 -3.12
C VAL A 142 3.19 3.14 -4.26
N PRO A 143 4.50 3.40 -4.47
CA PRO A 143 5.20 2.81 -5.61
C PRO A 143 5.27 1.29 -5.55
N VAL A 144 5.57 0.71 -4.39
CA VAL A 144 5.65 -0.75 -4.23
C VAL A 144 4.28 -1.41 -4.34
N LEU A 145 3.22 -0.78 -3.83
CA LEU A 145 1.86 -1.29 -3.97
C LEU A 145 1.37 -1.24 -5.43
N VAL A 146 1.68 -0.17 -6.16
CA VAL A 146 1.36 -0.06 -7.59
C VAL A 146 2.18 -1.06 -8.40
N ALA A 147 3.47 -1.24 -8.10
CA ALA A 147 4.30 -2.24 -8.74
C ALA A 147 3.80 -3.67 -8.50
N GLY A 148 3.05 -3.90 -7.42
CA GLY A 148 2.36 -5.16 -7.17
C GLY A 148 1.42 -5.59 -8.29
N ALA A 149 0.83 -4.65 -9.03
CA ALA A 149 0.01 -4.96 -10.21
C ALA A 149 0.82 -5.60 -11.36
N LEU A 150 2.14 -5.38 -11.42
CA LEU A 150 3.02 -5.95 -12.42
C LEU A 150 3.38 -7.41 -12.14
N LEU A 151 3.05 -7.94 -10.95
CA LEU A 151 3.26 -9.35 -10.59
C LEU A 151 2.38 -10.32 -11.40
N ILE A 152 1.48 -9.82 -12.23
CA ILE A 152 0.80 -10.62 -13.27
C ILE A 152 1.83 -11.35 -14.14
N LEU A 153 2.93 -10.68 -14.49
CA LEU A 153 4.02 -11.24 -15.29
C LEU A 153 5.24 -11.51 -14.38
N PRO A 154 5.66 -12.77 -14.18
CA PRO A 154 6.80 -13.09 -13.30
C PRO A 154 8.10 -12.38 -13.68
N VAL A 155 8.32 -12.12 -14.98
CA VAL A 155 9.49 -11.40 -15.47
C VAL A 155 9.56 -9.94 -14.97
N MET A 156 8.43 -9.37 -14.57
CA MET A 156 8.34 -7.97 -14.10
C MET A 156 8.80 -7.79 -12.64
N VAL A 157 9.21 -8.84 -11.95
CA VAL A 157 9.72 -8.77 -10.56
C VAL A 157 10.89 -7.78 -10.45
N MET A 158 11.71 -7.64 -11.47
CA MET A 158 12.82 -6.68 -11.49
C MET A 158 12.35 -5.21 -11.34
N ILE A 159 11.17 -4.88 -11.85
CA ILE A 159 10.58 -3.54 -11.72
C ILE A 159 10.19 -3.27 -10.26
N SER A 160 9.85 -4.31 -9.49
CA SER A 160 9.54 -4.18 -8.06
C SER A 160 10.74 -3.70 -7.25
N VAL A 161 11.97 -4.02 -7.66
CA VAL A 161 13.19 -3.51 -7.03
C VAL A 161 13.32 -2.00 -7.23
N VAL A 162 13.04 -1.51 -8.44
CA VAL A 162 13.03 -0.07 -8.74
C VAL A 162 11.95 0.64 -7.92
N ALA A 163 10.76 0.04 -7.83
CA ALA A 163 9.67 0.57 -7.02
C ALA A 163 10.03 0.61 -5.53
N LEU A 164 10.76 -0.38 -5.02
CA LEU A 164 11.25 -0.40 -3.65
C LEU A 164 12.23 0.76 -3.40
N CYS A 165 13.19 0.99 -4.28
CA CYS A 165 14.11 2.12 -4.18
C CYS A 165 13.34 3.46 -4.18
N HIS A 166 12.33 3.58 -5.05
CA HIS A 166 11.49 4.77 -5.09
C HIS A 166 10.65 4.94 -3.82
N THR A 167 10.15 3.85 -3.23
CA THR A 167 9.46 3.84 -1.93
C THR A 167 10.36 4.37 -0.82
N LEU A 168 11.63 3.93 -0.76
CA LEU A 168 12.60 4.45 0.21
C LEU A 168 12.83 5.96 0.04
N TYR A 169 12.93 6.42 -1.19
CA TYR A 169 13.04 7.84 -1.50
C TYR A 169 11.81 8.63 -1.06
N LEU A 170 10.59 8.10 -1.25
CA LEU A 170 9.37 8.73 -0.76
C LEU A 170 9.32 8.80 0.77
N TYR A 171 9.75 7.75 1.47
CA TYR A 171 9.88 7.81 2.94
C TYR A 171 10.87 8.87 3.38
N TRP A 172 12.02 9.00 2.70
CA TRP A 172 13.00 10.04 2.98
C TRP A 172 12.42 11.45 2.93
N ILE A 173 11.59 11.75 1.93
CA ILE A 173 10.95 13.05 1.80
C ILE A 173 9.81 13.19 2.83
N GLY A 174 8.97 12.16 2.96
CA GLY A 174 7.76 12.19 3.78
C GLY A 174 8.04 12.32 5.28
N VAL A 175 9.04 11.60 5.78
CA VAL A 175 9.47 11.64 7.19
C VAL A 175 9.91 13.05 7.58
N ARG A 176 10.62 13.75 6.68
CA ARG A 176 11.01 15.15 6.91
C ARG A 176 9.81 16.08 6.96
N ARG A 177 8.90 15.98 5.99
CA ARG A 177 7.85 16.98 5.75
C ARG A 177 6.61 16.83 6.63
N VAL A 178 6.38 15.62 7.13
CA VAL A 178 5.17 15.29 7.89
C VAL A 178 5.49 14.96 9.35
N LEU A 179 6.65 14.38 9.63
CA LEU A 179 7.08 14.01 10.98
C LEU A 179 8.17 14.92 11.54
N ASP A 180 8.68 15.88 10.75
CA ASP A 180 9.72 16.84 11.15
C ASP A 180 11.00 16.21 11.70
N VAL A 181 11.37 15.01 11.22
CA VAL A 181 12.61 14.34 11.64
C VAL A 181 13.81 15.08 11.05
N PRO A 182 14.85 15.41 11.87
CA PRO A 182 16.06 16.10 11.44
C PRO A 182 16.77 15.37 10.30
N GLU A 183 17.47 16.13 9.44
CA GLU A 183 18.11 15.58 8.24
C GLU A 183 19.15 14.51 8.57
N GLU A 184 19.92 14.73 9.61
CA GLU A 184 21.00 13.87 10.06
C GLU A 184 20.48 12.50 10.55
N ALA A 185 19.30 12.48 11.14
CA ALA A 185 18.69 11.29 11.73
C ALA A 185 17.76 10.50 10.79
N ARG A 186 17.41 11.04 9.61
CA ARG A 186 16.41 10.43 8.71
C ARG A 186 16.78 9.04 8.21
N THR A 187 18.03 8.84 7.83
CA THR A 187 18.50 7.55 7.33
C THR A 187 18.41 6.49 8.43
N GLU A 188 18.84 6.85 9.63
CA GLU A 188 18.76 5.97 10.79
C GLU A 188 17.31 5.68 11.18
N PHE A 189 16.45 6.70 11.24
CA PHE A 189 15.02 6.56 11.53
C PHE A 189 14.34 5.59 10.57
N ILE A 190 14.54 5.76 9.26
CA ILE A 190 13.95 4.89 8.22
C ILE A 190 14.57 3.49 8.30
N GLY A 191 15.90 3.39 8.44
CA GLY A 191 16.60 2.11 8.53
C GLY A 191 16.13 1.27 9.71
N ILE A 192 16.04 1.85 10.90
CA ILE A 192 15.52 1.18 12.11
C ILE A 192 14.07 0.76 11.90
N SER A 193 13.22 1.67 11.36
CA SER A 193 11.81 1.37 11.15
C SER A 193 11.59 0.19 10.21
N LEU A 194 12.31 0.15 9.11
CA LEU A 194 12.18 -0.94 8.12
C LEU A 194 12.78 -2.24 8.64
N THR A 195 13.88 -2.17 9.39
CA THR A 195 14.47 -3.36 10.05
C THR A 195 13.51 -3.94 11.09
N MET A 196 12.88 -3.10 11.91
CA MET A 196 11.86 -3.53 12.86
C MET A 196 10.65 -4.16 12.16
N LEU A 197 10.16 -3.53 11.09
CA LEU A 197 9.06 -4.09 10.30
C LEU A 197 9.44 -5.45 9.69
N GLY A 198 10.62 -5.57 9.07
CA GLY A 198 11.12 -6.81 8.49
C GLY A 198 11.32 -7.91 9.53
N GLY A 199 11.92 -7.57 10.66
CA GLY A 199 12.11 -8.50 11.78
C GLY A 199 10.79 -9.02 12.33
N LEU A 200 9.83 -8.12 12.58
CA LEU A 200 8.49 -8.49 13.06
C LEU A 200 7.76 -9.38 12.04
N SER A 201 7.82 -9.03 10.75
CA SER A 201 7.20 -9.82 9.69
C SER A 201 7.81 -11.21 9.59
N SER A 202 9.13 -11.33 9.74
CA SER A 202 9.84 -12.63 9.74
C SER A 202 9.46 -13.51 10.94
N ILE A 203 9.33 -12.93 12.13
CA ILE A 203 8.91 -13.64 13.34
C ILE A 203 7.47 -14.16 13.17
N ILE A 204 6.56 -13.29 12.69
CA ILE A 204 5.16 -13.67 12.46
C ILE A 204 5.10 -14.77 11.39
N GLY A 205 5.81 -14.63 10.27
CA GLY A 205 5.87 -15.64 9.21
C GLY A 205 6.37 -17.00 9.71
N ALA A 206 7.45 -17.01 10.49
CA ALA A 206 7.99 -18.22 11.08
C ALA A 206 7.00 -18.87 12.07
N ALA A 207 6.31 -18.07 12.89
CA ALA A 207 5.31 -18.57 13.83
C ALA A 207 4.10 -19.19 13.12
N LEU A 208 3.60 -18.56 12.06
CA LEU A 208 2.48 -19.07 11.27
C LEU A 208 2.86 -20.35 10.51
N SER A 209 4.08 -20.41 9.96
CA SER A 209 4.61 -21.62 9.31
C SER A 209 4.75 -22.77 10.30
N SER A 210 5.26 -22.52 11.52
CA SER A 210 5.38 -23.56 12.55
C SER A 210 4.02 -24.05 13.07
N ALA A 211 2.98 -23.22 12.98
CA ALA A 211 1.62 -23.59 13.32
C ALA A 211 0.89 -24.37 12.20
N GLY A 212 1.53 -24.63 11.06
CA GLY A 212 0.93 -25.34 9.92
C GLY A 212 -0.16 -24.55 9.20
N LEU A 213 -0.10 -23.21 9.29
CA LEU A 213 -1.07 -22.31 8.63
C LEU A 213 -0.65 -21.92 7.21
N PHE A 214 0.53 -22.37 6.76
CA PHE A 214 1.08 -22.21 5.41
C PHE A 214 1.78 -23.50 4.95
#